data_3c846498d0d794ea77da1aac7e5197a5
#
_entry.id   3c846498d0d794ea77da1aac7e5197a5
#
_cell.length_a   1.000
_cell.length_b   1.000
_cell.length_c   1.000
_cell.angle_alpha   90.00
_cell.angle_beta   90.00
_cell.angle_gamma   90.00
#
_symmetry.space_group_name_H-M   'P 1'
#
loop_
_entity.id
_entity.type
_entity.pdbx_description
1 polymer ?
#
loop_
_entity_poly.entity_id
_entity_poly.type
_entity_poly.pdbx_seq_one_letter_code
_entity_poly.pdbx_strand_id
1 'polypeptide(L)'
;MTATLTAAPAPPAHRDPRVLRWLGAYTASTLGDSVYHLALSWAAVRGGTPAEAGLVMAVSAVPRALLMLGGGVVADRFGPRRVVIVSDTVRCLLVLAVAALVLVAPPALGVLAGIALVFGIVDALFLPAVGALPPRIAPRDQLARVQGMRGLAQRSGAVLGAPLGGLAVALGGPGVAFAVAGLLFALSLPLLLSLRLRPLAAEAVKRNGTAFGDLLDGLRYVRGHRVLGPLMIVIALSDLGFVGPLNVGLALLADQRGWGASGIGWVLAGFGAGAGGASLLLSVKGRVPRAGAVLGWTMTLGAASIGALAFVPRLPVAVAVALSIGLFAGLSGALCGALVQTECDPARLGRVSAVSSLMSLGLAPLSFPLTGAAIGLWGVGPVFTVSAGVCALAGMYGLAVGAVRRAELPG
;
A
#
# COMPACT_ATOMS: atom_id res chain seq x y z
N MET A 1 44.58 19.67 -26.92
CA MET A 1 44.02 20.07 -25.63
C MET A 1 42.52 20.04 -25.75
N THR A 2 41.88 18.92 -25.42
CA THR A 2 40.43 18.77 -25.40
C THR A 2 39.91 19.26 -24.04
N ALA A 3 39.28 20.44 -24.03
CA ALA A 3 38.64 20.99 -22.84
C ALA A 3 37.50 20.06 -22.43
N THR A 4 37.67 19.30 -21.36
CA THR A 4 36.61 18.60 -20.67
C THR A 4 35.68 19.66 -20.11
N LEU A 5 34.54 19.89 -20.79
CA LEU A 5 33.42 20.66 -20.25
C LEU A 5 32.95 19.94 -19.00
N THR A 6 33.39 20.37 -17.83
CA THR A 6 32.85 19.95 -16.53
C THR A 6 31.36 20.34 -16.51
N ALA A 7 30.48 19.35 -16.72
CA ALA A 7 29.05 19.56 -16.60
C ALA A 7 28.73 20.13 -15.19
N ALA A 8 28.00 21.24 -15.16
CA ALA A 8 27.57 21.85 -13.89
C ALA A 8 26.96 20.80 -12.96
N PRO A 9 27.26 20.82 -11.65
CA PRO A 9 26.73 19.85 -10.69
C PRO A 9 25.20 19.86 -10.75
N ALA A 10 24.61 18.67 -10.83
CA ALA A 10 23.15 18.52 -10.88
C ALA A 10 22.51 19.15 -9.63
N PRO A 11 21.42 19.89 -9.76
CA PRO A 11 20.75 20.49 -8.61
C PRO A 11 20.31 19.40 -7.60
N PRO A 12 20.31 19.70 -6.29
CA PRO A 12 19.88 18.74 -5.28
C PRO A 12 18.44 18.30 -5.55
N ALA A 13 18.11 17.01 -5.29
CA ALA A 13 16.82 16.40 -5.66
C ALA A 13 15.59 17.20 -5.22
N HIS A 14 15.65 17.84 -4.05
CA HIS A 14 14.55 18.67 -3.52
C HIS A 14 14.34 20.00 -4.25
N ARG A 15 15.25 20.37 -5.18
CA ARG A 15 15.14 21.56 -6.04
C ARG A 15 15.12 21.20 -7.52
N ASP A 16 15.30 19.92 -7.88
CA ASP A 16 15.22 19.50 -9.29
C ASP A 16 13.75 19.50 -9.74
N PRO A 17 13.37 20.33 -10.73
CA PRO A 17 11.99 20.42 -11.22
C PRO A 17 11.45 19.07 -11.74
N ARG A 18 12.33 18.18 -12.23
CA ARG A 18 11.95 16.84 -12.72
C ARG A 18 11.48 15.95 -11.55
N VAL A 19 12.24 15.97 -10.45
CA VAL A 19 11.90 15.23 -9.24
C VAL A 19 10.63 15.78 -8.61
N LEU A 20 10.49 17.11 -8.53
CA LEU A 20 9.30 17.74 -7.95
C LEU A 20 8.03 17.48 -8.77
N ARG A 21 8.10 17.54 -10.11
CA ARG A 21 6.97 17.21 -10.99
C ARG A 21 6.56 15.75 -10.84
N TRP A 22 7.53 14.84 -10.81
CA TRP A 22 7.25 13.43 -10.59
C TRP A 22 6.65 13.17 -9.21
N LEU A 23 7.18 13.78 -8.15
CA LEU A 23 6.63 13.67 -6.79
C LEU A 23 5.21 14.25 -6.69
N GLY A 24 4.97 15.41 -7.31
CA GLY A 24 3.62 16.00 -7.36
C GLY A 24 2.63 15.08 -8.06
N ALA A 25 3.00 14.53 -9.22
CA ALA A 25 2.18 13.54 -9.92
C ALA A 25 1.93 12.29 -9.07
N TYR A 26 2.97 11.73 -8.47
CA TYR A 26 2.88 10.55 -7.61
C TYR A 26 2.02 10.80 -6.38
N THR A 27 2.13 11.98 -5.74
CA THR A 27 1.28 12.36 -4.61
C THR A 27 -0.17 12.48 -5.02
N ALA A 28 -0.46 13.14 -6.16
CA ALA A 28 -1.81 13.25 -6.67
C ALA A 28 -2.42 11.87 -6.99
N SER A 29 -1.67 10.98 -7.65
CA SER A 29 -2.13 9.61 -7.93
C SER A 29 -2.38 8.82 -6.65
N THR A 30 -1.49 8.87 -5.65
CA THR A 30 -1.69 8.13 -4.38
C THR A 30 -2.84 8.67 -3.54
N LEU A 31 -3.09 9.98 -3.58
CA LEU A 31 -4.30 10.57 -2.99
C LEU A 31 -5.55 10.07 -3.72
N GLY A 32 -5.53 10.08 -5.06
CA GLY A 32 -6.61 9.56 -5.89
C GLY A 32 -6.92 8.09 -5.60
N ASP A 33 -5.89 7.25 -5.48
CA ASP A 33 -6.02 5.84 -5.09
C ASP A 33 -6.71 5.68 -3.74
N SER A 34 -6.30 6.44 -2.74
CA SER A 34 -6.88 6.35 -1.39
C SER A 34 -8.35 6.78 -1.36
N VAL A 35 -8.70 7.87 -2.07
CA VAL A 35 -10.08 8.34 -2.22
C VAL A 35 -10.92 7.31 -2.96
N TYR A 36 -10.40 6.75 -4.08
CA TYR A 36 -11.07 5.73 -4.87
C TYR A 36 -11.37 4.46 -4.05
N HIS A 37 -10.39 3.93 -3.33
CA HIS A 37 -10.58 2.72 -2.53
C HIS A 37 -11.60 2.92 -1.41
N LEU A 38 -11.62 4.09 -0.76
CA LEU A 38 -12.63 4.42 0.25
C LEU A 38 -14.03 4.51 -0.40
N ALA A 39 -14.15 5.21 -1.51
CA ALA A 39 -15.42 5.37 -2.24
C ALA A 39 -15.95 4.01 -2.73
N LEU A 40 -15.08 3.15 -3.28
CA LEU A 40 -15.43 1.81 -3.74
C LEU A 40 -15.91 0.93 -2.58
N SER A 41 -15.15 0.89 -1.48
CA SER A 41 -15.50 0.09 -0.29
C SER A 41 -16.84 0.55 0.29
N TRP A 42 -17.05 1.85 0.44
CA TRP A 42 -18.28 2.41 0.95
C TRP A 42 -19.48 2.14 0.02
N ALA A 43 -19.31 2.35 -1.30
CA ALA A 43 -20.36 2.08 -2.28
C ALA A 43 -20.75 0.59 -2.30
N ALA A 44 -19.76 -0.31 -2.20
CA ALA A 44 -20.01 -1.75 -2.16
C ALA A 44 -20.77 -2.19 -0.88
N VAL A 45 -20.40 -1.62 0.29
CA VAL A 45 -21.09 -1.89 1.56
C VAL A 45 -22.52 -1.39 1.55
N ARG A 46 -22.78 -0.23 0.94
CA ARG A 46 -24.14 0.35 0.86
C ARG A 46 -25.01 -0.30 -0.22
N GLY A 47 -24.40 -0.90 -1.23
CA GLY A 47 -25.09 -1.48 -2.39
C GLY A 47 -25.36 -2.99 -2.28
N GLY A 48 -24.82 -3.67 -1.26
CA GLY A 48 -24.91 -5.13 -1.17
C GLY A 48 -24.68 -5.71 0.22
N THR A 49 -24.60 -7.02 0.25
CA THR A 49 -24.27 -7.79 1.46
C THR A 49 -22.78 -7.66 1.84
N PRO A 50 -22.41 -7.94 3.09
CA PRO A 50 -20.99 -7.95 3.50
C PRO A 50 -20.11 -8.86 2.64
N ALA A 51 -20.62 -10.01 2.22
CA ALA A 51 -19.92 -10.95 1.34
C ALA A 51 -19.66 -10.35 -0.06
N GLU A 52 -20.67 -9.69 -0.63
CA GLU A 52 -20.57 -9.03 -1.94
C GLU A 52 -19.59 -7.85 -1.89
N ALA A 53 -19.59 -7.06 -0.82
CA ALA A 53 -18.61 -6.00 -0.63
C ALA A 53 -17.16 -6.57 -0.59
N GLY A 54 -16.98 -7.68 0.12
CA GLY A 54 -15.69 -8.40 0.14
C GLY A 54 -15.28 -8.90 -1.25
N LEU A 55 -16.21 -9.41 -2.04
CA LEU A 55 -15.96 -9.87 -3.42
C LEU A 55 -15.58 -8.71 -4.35
N VAL A 56 -16.26 -7.57 -4.29
CA VAL A 56 -15.89 -6.36 -5.08
C VAL A 56 -14.45 -5.95 -4.81
N MET A 57 -14.05 -5.93 -3.54
CA MET A 57 -12.67 -5.60 -3.17
C MET A 57 -11.67 -6.67 -3.64
N ALA A 58 -12.03 -7.96 -3.57
CA ALA A 58 -11.21 -9.05 -4.07
C ALA A 58 -10.99 -8.99 -5.59
N VAL A 59 -12.03 -8.63 -6.35
CA VAL A 59 -11.96 -8.47 -7.82
C VAL A 59 -10.92 -7.41 -8.22
N SER A 60 -10.73 -6.36 -7.41
CA SER A 60 -9.63 -5.40 -7.63
C SER A 60 -8.26 -5.99 -7.28
N ALA A 61 -8.18 -6.74 -6.19
CA ALA A 61 -6.91 -7.23 -5.65
C ALA A 61 -6.32 -8.43 -6.41
N VAL A 62 -7.17 -9.33 -6.95
CA VAL A 62 -6.74 -10.52 -7.70
C VAL A 62 -5.89 -10.17 -8.94
N PRO A 63 -6.37 -9.32 -9.88
CA PRO A 63 -5.56 -8.96 -11.04
C PRO A 63 -4.27 -8.25 -10.65
N ARG A 64 -4.33 -7.37 -9.64
CA ARG A 64 -3.15 -6.68 -9.12
C ARG A 64 -2.09 -7.67 -8.62
N ALA A 65 -2.48 -8.68 -7.84
CA ALA A 65 -1.55 -9.69 -7.33
C ALA A 65 -0.96 -10.56 -8.46
N LEU A 66 -1.78 -11.01 -9.42
CA LEU A 66 -1.35 -11.91 -10.49
C LEU A 66 -0.51 -11.20 -11.56
N LEU A 67 -0.92 -10.00 -11.98
CA LEU A 67 -0.31 -9.29 -13.10
C LEU A 67 0.88 -8.43 -12.70
N MET A 68 1.07 -8.13 -11.41
CA MET A 68 2.16 -7.28 -10.93
C MET A 68 3.55 -7.86 -11.30
N LEU A 69 3.72 -9.19 -11.33
CA LEU A 69 4.95 -9.83 -11.76
C LEU A 69 5.25 -9.59 -13.24
N GLY A 70 4.22 -9.49 -14.09
CA GLY A 70 4.33 -9.18 -15.51
C GLY A 70 4.47 -7.68 -15.81
N GLY A 71 3.99 -6.82 -14.90
CA GLY A 71 3.97 -5.37 -15.08
C GLY A 71 5.36 -4.76 -15.27
N GLY A 72 6.39 -5.33 -14.64
CA GLY A 72 7.78 -4.94 -14.86
C GLY A 72 8.24 -5.15 -16.31
N VAL A 73 7.89 -6.27 -16.90
CA VAL A 73 8.21 -6.58 -18.32
C VAL A 73 7.52 -5.60 -19.27
N VAL A 74 6.27 -5.24 -18.97
CA VAL A 74 5.53 -4.23 -19.74
C VAL A 74 6.19 -2.86 -19.63
N ALA A 75 6.60 -2.47 -18.42
CA ALA A 75 7.31 -1.20 -18.18
C ALA A 75 8.66 -1.14 -18.90
N ASP A 76 9.39 -2.26 -18.97
CA ASP A 76 10.67 -2.36 -19.67
C ASP A 76 10.48 -2.29 -21.20
N ARG A 77 9.44 -2.94 -21.74
CA ARG A 77 9.16 -2.99 -23.18
C ARG A 77 8.62 -1.67 -23.75
N PHE A 78 7.67 -1.04 -23.06
CA PHE A 78 6.97 0.14 -23.56
C PHE A 78 7.52 1.45 -22.98
N GLY A 79 8.41 1.36 -22.01
CA GLY A 79 9.00 2.47 -21.28
C GLY A 79 8.13 2.92 -20.09
N PRO A 80 8.72 3.07 -18.89
CA PRO A 80 7.96 3.30 -17.65
C PRO A 80 7.13 4.59 -17.68
N ARG A 81 7.61 5.66 -18.32
CA ARG A 81 6.84 6.91 -18.44
C ARG A 81 5.54 6.72 -19.21
N ARG A 82 5.58 6.00 -20.33
CA ARG A 82 4.37 5.76 -21.14
C ARG A 82 3.37 4.91 -20.36
N VAL A 83 3.84 3.86 -19.70
CA VAL A 83 2.99 2.98 -18.90
C VAL A 83 2.31 3.78 -17.78
N VAL A 84 3.04 4.62 -17.04
CA VAL A 84 2.46 5.45 -15.96
C VAL A 84 1.43 6.44 -16.50
N ILE A 85 1.71 7.14 -17.62
CA ILE A 85 0.77 8.08 -18.24
C ILE A 85 -0.51 7.37 -18.70
N VAL A 86 -0.38 6.24 -19.42
CA VAL A 86 -1.54 5.46 -19.88
C VAL A 86 -2.35 4.95 -18.68
N SER A 87 -1.68 4.44 -17.66
CA SER A 87 -2.34 3.96 -16.43
C SER A 87 -3.15 5.07 -15.76
N ASP A 88 -2.57 6.24 -15.53
CA ASP A 88 -3.29 7.35 -14.89
C ASP A 88 -4.40 7.92 -15.81
N THR A 89 -4.21 7.88 -17.14
CA THR A 89 -5.28 8.25 -18.08
C THR A 89 -6.47 7.30 -17.99
N VAL A 90 -6.21 5.98 -17.98
CA VAL A 90 -7.28 4.98 -17.86
C VAL A 90 -7.98 5.09 -16.51
N ARG A 91 -7.24 5.25 -15.41
CA ARG A 91 -7.82 5.48 -14.07
C ARG A 91 -8.69 6.72 -14.03
N CYS A 92 -8.18 7.85 -14.57
CA CYS A 92 -8.91 9.11 -14.64
C CYS A 92 -10.24 8.93 -15.39
N LEU A 93 -10.21 8.40 -16.62
CA LEU A 93 -11.39 8.21 -17.44
C LEU A 93 -12.38 7.23 -16.80
N LEU A 94 -11.89 6.11 -16.30
CA LEU A 94 -12.70 5.09 -15.65
C LEU A 94 -13.42 5.66 -14.43
N VAL A 95 -12.70 6.34 -13.53
CA VAL A 95 -13.25 6.83 -12.27
C VAL A 95 -14.19 8.00 -12.50
N LEU A 96 -13.92 8.89 -13.49
CA LEU A 96 -14.83 9.96 -13.87
C LEU A 96 -16.11 9.42 -14.54
N ALA A 97 -16.01 8.39 -15.37
CA ALA A 97 -17.18 7.73 -15.95
C ALA A 97 -18.09 7.13 -14.88
N VAL A 98 -17.47 6.51 -13.85
CA VAL A 98 -18.19 5.98 -12.68
C VAL A 98 -18.82 7.11 -11.88
N ALA A 99 -18.10 8.19 -11.63
CA ALA A 99 -18.64 9.35 -10.93
C ALA A 99 -19.92 9.85 -11.64
N ALA A 100 -19.86 10.02 -12.95
CA ALA A 100 -21.02 10.43 -13.76
C ALA A 100 -22.18 9.42 -13.66
N LEU A 101 -21.87 8.10 -13.71
CA LEU A 101 -22.89 7.07 -13.61
C LEU A 101 -23.57 7.07 -12.22
N VAL A 102 -22.77 7.15 -11.14
CA VAL A 102 -23.26 7.11 -9.76
C VAL A 102 -24.07 8.37 -9.39
N LEU A 103 -23.81 9.49 -10.05
CA LEU A 103 -24.61 10.72 -9.86
C LEU A 103 -26.00 10.61 -10.47
N VAL A 104 -26.19 9.75 -11.48
CA VAL A 104 -27.48 9.57 -12.19
C VAL A 104 -28.29 8.40 -11.60
N ALA A 105 -27.62 7.34 -11.20
CA ALA A 105 -28.28 6.15 -10.64
C ALA A 105 -27.36 5.42 -9.64
N PRO A 106 -27.93 4.76 -8.60
CA PRO A 106 -27.12 3.93 -7.71
C PRO A 106 -26.45 2.80 -8.52
N PRO A 107 -25.11 2.63 -8.40
CA PRO A 107 -24.40 1.66 -9.22
C PRO A 107 -24.77 0.24 -8.80
N ALA A 108 -25.09 -0.62 -9.77
CA ALA A 108 -25.20 -2.05 -9.55
C ALA A 108 -23.83 -2.62 -9.10
N LEU A 109 -23.84 -3.61 -8.20
CA LEU A 109 -22.61 -4.26 -7.70
C LEU A 109 -21.74 -4.80 -8.83
N GLY A 110 -22.35 -5.32 -9.92
CA GLY A 110 -21.62 -5.77 -11.10
C GLY A 110 -20.83 -4.67 -11.79
N VAL A 111 -21.33 -3.43 -11.80
CA VAL A 111 -20.62 -2.26 -12.33
C VAL A 111 -19.43 -1.93 -11.44
N LEU A 112 -19.62 -1.90 -10.11
CA LEU A 112 -18.53 -1.68 -9.16
C LEU A 112 -17.44 -2.75 -9.28
N ALA A 113 -17.82 -4.03 -9.46
CA ALA A 113 -16.88 -5.12 -9.67
C ALA A 113 -16.13 -4.99 -11.00
N GLY A 114 -16.81 -4.61 -12.09
CA GLY A 114 -16.16 -4.37 -13.40
C GLY A 114 -15.12 -3.26 -13.34
N ILE A 115 -15.45 -2.17 -12.65
CA ILE A 115 -14.54 -1.05 -12.43
C ILE A 115 -13.35 -1.48 -11.57
N ALA A 116 -13.61 -2.19 -10.47
CA ALA A 116 -12.60 -2.73 -9.58
C ALA A 116 -11.62 -3.63 -10.33
N LEU A 117 -12.12 -4.48 -11.24
CA LEU A 117 -11.31 -5.34 -12.10
C LEU A 117 -10.35 -4.52 -12.97
N VAL A 118 -10.90 -3.57 -13.74
CA VAL A 118 -10.08 -2.74 -14.65
C VAL A 118 -9.06 -1.93 -13.85
N PHE A 119 -9.47 -1.35 -12.72
CA PHE A 119 -8.56 -0.59 -11.85
C PHE A 119 -7.43 -1.48 -11.33
N GLY A 120 -7.72 -2.69 -10.87
CA GLY A 120 -6.73 -3.65 -10.39
C GLY A 120 -5.72 -4.07 -11.48
N ILE A 121 -6.17 -4.25 -12.74
CA ILE A 121 -5.29 -4.54 -13.88
C ILE A 121 -4.34 -3.36 -14.14
N VAL A 122 -4.89 -2.15 -14.16
CA VAL A 122 -4.11 -0.93 -14.42
C VAL A 122 -3.10 -0.68 -13.30
N ASP A 123 -3.49 -0.93 -12.05
CA ASP A 123 -2.63 -0.80 -10.87
C ASP A 123 -1.45 -1.76 -10.88
N ALA A 124 -1.68 -2.99 -11.36
CA ALA A 124 -0.62 -3.99 -11.53
C ALA A 124 0.48 -3.54 -12.50
N LEU A 125 0.14 -2.73 -13.50
CA LEU A 125 1.08 -2.16 -14.47
C LEU A 125 1.73 -0.87 -13.94
N PHE A 126 0.98 -0.06 -13.21
CA PHE A 126 1.42 1.23 -12.68
C PHE A 126 2.53 1.09 -11.64
N LEU A 127 2.37 0.20 -10.65
CA LEU A 127 3.28 0.09 -9.52
C LEU A 127 4.74 -0.21 -9.91
N PRO A 128 5.04 -1.20 -10.79
CA PRO A 128 6.39 -1.44 -11.26
C PRO A 128 6.93 -0.29 -12.12
N ALA A 129 6.07 0.30 -12.98
CA ALA A 129 6.46 1.38 -13.87
C ALA A 129 6.85 2.65 -13.10
N VAL A 130 6.07 3.04 -12.10
CA VAL A 130 6.40 4.21 -11.26
C VAL A 130 7.66 3.97 -10.42
N GLY A 131 7.89 2.72 -10.00
CA GLY A 131 9.11 2.30 -9.30
C GLY A 131 10.38 2.39 -10.16
N ALA A 132 10.25 2.29 -11.49
CA ALA A 132 11.35 2.36 -12.45
C ALA A 132 11.72 3.79 -12.89
N LEU A 133 10.96 4.82 -12.49
CA LEU A 133 11.21 6.21 -12.87
C LEU A 133 12.37 6.91 -12.12
N PRO A 134 12.58 6.72 -10.79
CA PRO A 134 13.62 7.43 -10.04
C PRO A 134 15.00 7.43 -10.68
N PRO A 135 15.56 6.31 -11.18
CA PRO A 135 16.88 6.31 -11.82
C PRO A 135 16.93 7.09 -13.15
N ARG A 136 15.76 7.36 -13.75
CA ARG A 136 15.63 8.11 -15.01
C ARG A 136 15.43 9.60 -14.82
N ILE A 137 15.22 10.07 -13.58
CA ILE A 137 14.96 11.49 -13.27
C ILE A 137 16.05 12.09 -12.38
N ALA A 138 16.73 11.26 -11.56
CA ALA A 138 17.74 11.71 -10.63
C ALA A 138 19.10 10.99 -10.85
N PRO A 139 20.23 11.63 -10.51
CA PRO A 139 21.54 11.00 -10.48
C PRO A 139 21.61 9.90 -9.41
N ARG A 140 22.56 8.95 -9.56
CA ARG A 140 22.71 7.80 -8.66
C ARG A 140 22.95 8.18 -7.21
N ASP A 141 23.75 9.20 -6.95
CA ASP A 141 24.06 9.75 -5.62
C ASP A 141 22.85 10.34 -4.88
N GLN A 142 21.79 10.70 -5.61
CA GLN A 142 20.58 11.30 -5.04
C GLN A 142 19.39 10.33 -4.93
N LEU A 143 19.54 9.09 -5.43
CA LEU A 143 18.43 8.12 -5.45
C LEU A 143 17.87 7.81 -4.06
N ALA A 144 18.71 7.70 -3.04
CA ALA A 144 18.28 7.47 -1.66
C ALA A 144 17.35 8.61 -1.16
N ARG A 145 17.71 9.86 -1.49
CA ARG A 145 16.88 11.02 -1.14
C ARG A 145 15.55 11.02 -1.89
N VAL A 146 15.56 10.70 -3.18
CA VAL A 146 14.33 10.60 -4.01
C VAL A 146 13.41 9.50 -3.48
N GLN A 147 13.94 8.35 -3.07
CA GLN A 147 13.15 7.29 -2.45
C GLN A 147 12.57 7.69 -1.09
N GLY A 148 13.32 8.42 -0.28
CA GLY A 148 12.81 9.02 0.96
C GLY A 148 11.65 9.98 0.72
N MET A 149 11.78 10.88 -0.27
CA MET A 149 10.70 11.80 -0.67
C MET A 149 9.48 11.07 -1.22
N ARG A 150 9.69 9.99 -1.99
CA ARG A 150 8.61 9.10 -2.45
C ARG A 150 7.87 8.45 -1.29
N GLY A 151 8.61 7.92 -0.32
CA GLY A 151 8.01 7.32 0.89
C GLY A 151 7.18 8.32 1.68
N LEU A 152 7.62 9.58 1.78
CA LEU A 152 6.85 10.65 2.39
C LEU A 152 5.57 10.96 1.59
N ALA A 153 5.66 11.08 0.27
CA ALA A 153 4.51 11.30 -0.60
C ALA A 153 3.46 10.18 -0.48
N GLN A 154 3.91 8.93 -0.44
CA GLN A 154 3.03 7.77 -0.25
C GLN A 154 2.31 7.81 1.11
N ARG A 155 3.00 8.17 2.17
CA ARG A 155 2.40 8.31 3.51
C ARG A 155 1.43 9.49 3.59
N SER A 156 1.78 10.62 2.98
CA SER A 156 0.87 11.76 2.89
C SER A 156 -0.40 11.39 2.12
N GLY A 157 -0.29 10.60 1.05
CA GLY A 157 -1.44 10.06 0.31
C GLY A 157 -2.35 9.21 1.19
N ALA A 158 -1.79 8.32 2.00
CA ALA A 158 -2.56 7.48 2.91
C ALA A 158 -3.22 8.29 4.06
N VAL A 159 -2.49 9.26 4.64
CA VAL A 159 -3.00 10.07 5.78
C VAL A 159 -4.06 11.07 5.35
N LEU A 160 -3.88 11.73 4.21
CA LEU A 160 -4.78 12.79 3.73
C LEU A 160 -5.88 12.26 2.80
N GLY A 161 -5.62 11.21 2.05
CA GLY A 161 -6.55 10.69 1.06
C GLY A 161 -7.83 10.12 1.67
N ALA A 162 -7.71 9.38 2.78
CA ALA A 162 -8.88 8.80 3.43
C ALA A 162 -9.83 9.86 4.04
N PRO A 163 -9.37 10.88 4.78
CA PRO A 163 -10.24 11.98 5.22
C PRO A 163 -10.85 12.76 4.05
N LEU A 164 -10.08 13.00 2.99
CA LEU A 164 -10.58 13.66 1.78
C LEU A 164 -11.69 12.85 1.12
N GLY A 165 -11.49 11.54 1.00
CA GLY A 165 -12.49 10.61 0.46
C GLY A 165 -13.74 10.53 1.33
N GLY A 166 -13.57 10.42 2.66
CA GLY A 166 -14.67 10.40 3.62
C GLY A 166 -15.48 11.70 3.61
N LEU A 167 -14.81 12.86 3.52
CA LEU A 167 -15.44 14.15 3.40
C LEU A 167 -16.20 14.28 2.05
N ALA A 168 -15.59 13.86 0.94
CA ALA A 168 -16.21 13.88 -0.36
C ALA A 168 -17.51 13.02 -0.40
N VAL A 169 -17.48 11.83 0.20
CA VAL A 169 -18.67 10.99 0.36
C VAL A 169 -19.72 11.68 1.25
N ALA A 170 -19.31 12.32 2.34
CA ALA A 170 -20.23 13.00 3.24
C ALA A 170 -20.94 14.20 2.59
N LEU A 171 -20.23 14.92 1.69
CA LEU A 171 -20.77 16.10 1.00
C LEU A 171 -21.70 15.76 -0.17
N GLY A 172 -21.47 14.65 -0.88
CA GLY A 172 -22.26 14.35 -2.07
C GLY A 172 -22.27 12.86 -2.46
N GLY A 173 -22.03 11.97 -1.50
CA GLY A 173 -22.07 10.54 -1.73
C GLY A 173 -20.86 9.99 -2.49
N PRO A 174 -20.90 8.68 -2.84
CA PRO A 174 -19.79 8.02 -3.54
C PRO A 174 -19.45 8.66 -4.89
N GLY A 175 -20.43 9.24 -5.61
CA GLY A 175 -20.22 9.91 -6.89
C GLY A 175 -19.25 11.07 -6.79
N VAL A 176 -19.41 11.93 -5.78
CA VAL A 176 -18.49 13.07 -5.53
C VAL A 176 -17.10 12.57 -5.16
N ALA A 177 -16.99 11.50 -4.37
CA ALA A 177 -15.69 10.94 -4.03
C ALA A 177 -14.98 10.34 -5.26
N PHE A 178 -15.68 9.64 -6.14
CA PHE A 178 -15.14 9.21 -7.43
C PHE A 178 -14.72 10.39 -8.30
N ALA A 179 -15.51 11.46 -8.35
CA ALA A 179 -15.13 12.67 -9.09
C ALA A 179 -13.84 13.30 -8.54
N VAL A 180 -13.70 13.42 -7.22
CA VAL A 180 -12.47 13.90 -6.57
C VAL A 180 -11.27 13.01 -6.90
N ALA A 181 -11.42 11.68 -6.85
CA ALA A 181 -10.36 10.75 -7.24
C ALA A 181 -9.96 10.92 -8.71
N GLY A 182 -10.95 11.04 -9.62
CA GLY A 182 -10.71 11.28 -11.03
C GLY A 182 -9.98 12.59 -11.31
N LEU A 183 -10.35 13.68 -10.61
CA LEU A 183 -9.66 14.97 -10.70
C LEU A 183 -8.22 14.91 -10.18
N LEU A 184 -7.94 14.12 -9.14
CA LEU A 184 -6.58 13.89 -8.64
C LEU A 184 -5.73 13.13 -9.67
N PHE A 185 -6.29 12.12 -10.35
CA PHE A 185 -5.61 11.47 -11.49
C PHE A 185 -5.44 12.44 -12.68
N ALA A 186 -6.44 13.26 -12.98
CA ALA A 186 -6.32 14.30 -14.01
C ALA A 186 -5.19 15.30 -13.70
N LEU A 187 -5.01 15.67 -12.42
CA LEU A 187 -3.94 16.57 -11.97
C LEU A 187 -2.54 15.94 -12.14
N SER A 188 -2.42 14.61 -12.01
CA SER A 188 -1.13 13.93 -12.23
C SER A 188 -0.66 13.98 -13.67
N LEU A 189 -1.59 13.95 -14.65
CA LEU A 189 -1.30 13.83 -16.09
C LEU A 189 -0.42 14.97 -16.64
N PRO A 190 -0.74 16.25 -16.46
CA PRO A 190 0.11 17.34 -17.00
C PRO A 190 1.51 17.33 -16.38
N LEU A 191 1.64 16.94 -15.12
CA LEU A 191 2.92 16.80 -14.46
C LEU A 191 3.76 15.65 -15.07
N LEU A 192 3.15 14.49 -15.35
CA LEU A 192 3.78 13.36 -16.02
C LEU A 192 4.12 13.66 -17.49
N LEU A 193 3.24 14.35 -18.20
CA LEU A 193 3.46 14.76 -19.59
C LEU A 193 4.61 15.76 -19.72
N SER A 194 4.79 16.64 -18.73
CA SER A 194 5.91 17.60 -18.70
C SER A 194 7.25 16.96 -18.26
N LEU A 195 7.25 15.69 -17.85
CA LEU A 195 8.44 15.02 -17.34
C LEU A 195 9.38 14.64 -18.48
N ARG A 196 10.61 15.17 -18.46
CA ARG A 196 11.68 14.82 -19.40
C ARG A 196 12.60 13.79 -18.73
N LEU A 197 12.67 12.58 -19.28
CA LEU A 197 13.54 11.53 -18.79
C LEU A 197 14.97 11.72 -19.29
N ARG A 198 15.93 11.31 -18.47
CA ARG A 198 17.33 11.16 -18.88
C ARG A 198 17.50 9.85 -19.66
N PRO A 199 18.25 9.81 -20.75
CA PRO A 199 18.67 8.56 -21.37
C PRO A 199 19.43 7.73 -20.32
N LEU A 200 19.04 6.48 -20.11
CA LEU A 200 19.90 5.55 -19.37
C LEU A 200 21.11 5.24 -20.27
N ALA A 201 22.32 5.35 -19.72
CA ALA A 201 23.49 4.74 -20.36
C ALA A 201 23.16 3.24 -20.61
N ALA A 202 23.57 2.74 -21.77
CA ALA A 202 23.18 1.42 -22.32
C ALA A 202 23.65 0.18 -21.53
N GLU A 203 24.10 0.33 -20.29
CA GLU A 203 24.32 -0.76 -19.35
C GLU A 203 23.00 -1.17 -18.67
N ALA A 204 22.02 -1.55 -19.47
CA ALA A 204 20.95 -2.39 -18.99
C ALA A 204 21.60 -3.74 -18.65
N VAL A 205 21.77 -4.00 -17.35
CA VAL A 205 22.10 -5.33 -16.85
C VAL A 205 21.12 -6.30 -17.52
N LYS A 206 21.64 -7.12 -18.45
CA LYS A 206 20.90 -8.22 -19.04
C LYS A 206 20.48 -9.11 -17.87
N ARG A 207 19.23 -9.02 -17.46
CA ARG A 207 18.63 -9.98 -16.53
C ARG A 207 18.51 -11.31 -17.29
N ASN A 208 19.47 -12.20 -17.06
CA ASN A 208 19.52 -13.55 -17.65
C ASN A 208 18.57 -14.50 -16.89
N GLY A 209 17.32 -14.11 -16.61
CA GLY A 209 16.36 -14.96 -15.92
C GLY A 209 14.91 -14.53 -16.18
N THR A 210 13.99 -15.47 -16.09
CA THR A 210 12.56 -15.15 -16.09
C THR A 210 12.15 -14.66 -14.71
N ALA A 211 11.20 -13.70 -14.63
CA ALA A 211 10.67 -13.19 -13.35
C ALA A 211 10.17 -14.34 -12.45
N PHE A 212 9.63 -15.39 -13.02
CA PHE A 212 9.20 -16.59 -12.31
C PHE A 212 10.37 -17.41 -11.76
N GLY A 213 11.47 -17.53 -12.51
CA GLY A 213 12.71 -18.18 -12.04
C GLY A 213 13.32 -17.42 -10.86
N ASP A 214 13.42 -16.09 -10.95
CA ASP A 214 13.90 -15.23 -9.86
C ASP A 214 13.01 -15.33 -8.60
N LEU A 215 11.70 -15.48 -8.76
CA LEU A 215 10.76 -15.68 -7.64
C LEU A 215 10.98 -17.04 -6.97
N LEU A 216 11.12 -18.13 -7.77
CA LEU A 216 11.37 -19.47 -7.23
C LEU A 216 12.72 -19.55 -6.49
N ASP A 217 13.75 -18.92 -7.03
CA ASP A 217 15.05 -18.83 -6.37
C ASP A 217 14.98 -18.02 -5.07
N GLY A 218 14.22 -16.91 -5.08
CA GLY A 218 13.92 -16.15 -3.88
C GLY A 218 13.20 -16.99 -2.82
N LEU A 219 12.19 -17.74 -3.23
CA LEU A 219 11.42 -18.61 -2.32
C LEU A 219 12.28 -19.74 -1.72
N ARG A 220 13.14 -20.39 -2.53
CA ARG A 220 14.09 -21.40 -2.04
C ARG A 220 15.07 -20.80 -1.02
N TYR A 221 15.60 -19.61 -1.31
CA TYR A 221 16.51 -18.92 -0.41
C TYR A 221 15.84 -18.56 0.92
N VAL A 222 14.64 -17.95 0.86
CA VAL A 222 13.84 -17.61 2.04
C VAL A 222 13.53 -18.85 2.88
N ARG A 223 13.10 -19.96 2.26
CA ARG A 223 12.74 -21.19 2.94
C ARG A 223 13.94 -21.83 3.68
N GLY A 224 15.14 -21.68 3.16
CA GLY A 224 16.37 -22.17 3.79
C GLY A 224 16.98 -21.23 4.83
N HIS A 225 16.48 -19.98 4.92
CA HIS A 225 17.08 -18.97 5.80
C HIS A 225 16.43 -18.95 7.19
N ARG A 226 17.25 -19.00 8.26
CA ARG A 226 16.79 -19.15 9.65
C ARG A 226 15.92 -17.98 10.14
N VAL A 227 16.11 -16.77 9.61
CA VAL A 227 15.36 -15.57 10.01
C VAL A 227 14.31 -15.22 8.95
N LEU A 228 14.65 -15.20 7.65
CA LEU A 228 13.76 -14.73 6.59
C LEU A 228 12.55 -15.64 6.42
N GLY A 229 12.70 -16.97 6.52
CA GLY A 229 11.58 -17.91 6.41
C GLY A 229 10.47 -17.63 7.43
N PRO A 230 10.79 -17.68 8.74
CA PRO A 230 9.83 -17.32 9.79
C PRO A 230 9.30 -15.89 9.67
N LEU A 231 10.13 -14.92 9.25
CA LEU A 231 9.69 -13.53 9.06
C LEU A 231 8.64 -13.40 7.96
N MET A 232 8.75 -14.16 6.86
CA MET A 232 7.72 -14.20 5.82
C MET A 232 6.39 -14.78 6.33
N ILE A 233 6.43 -15.78 7.20
CA ILE A 233 5.23 -16.33 7.86
C ILE A 233 4.58 -15.25 8.73
N VAL A 234 5.39 -14.51 9.51
CA VAL A 234 4.89 -13.37 10.33
C VAL A 234 4.20 -12.33 9.46
N ILE A 235 4.81 -11.93 8.34
CA ILE A 235 4.21 -10.98 7.38
C ILE A 235 2.90 -11.53 6.85
N ALA A 236 2.89 -12.77 6.35
CA ALA A 236 1.73 -13.40 5.74
C ALA A 236 0.52 -13.48 6.71
N LEU A 237 0.75 -13.94 7.95
CA LEU A 237 -0.28 -14.03 8.97
C LEU A 237 -0.81 -12.64 9.38
N SER A 238 0.10 -11.67 9.52
CA SER A 238 -0.29 -10.29 9.85
C SER A 238 -1.15 -9.68 8.76
N ASP A 239 -0.75 -9.82 7.49
CA ASP A 239 -1.52 -9.25 6.37
C ASP A 239 -2.88 -9.93 6.22
N LEU A 240 -2.96 -11.25 6.44
CA LEU A 240 -4.22 -11.98 6.42
C LEU A 240 -5.20 -11.49 7.50
N GLY A 241 -4.72 -11.26 8.71
CA GLY A 241 -5.54 -10.77 9.82
C GLY A 241 -5.82 -9.26 9.79
N PHE A 242 -5.08 -8.49 9.01
CA PHE A 242 -5.15 -7.03 9.05
C PHE A 242 -5.84 -6.41 7.83
N VAL A 243 -5.53 -6.89 6.61
CA VAL A 243 -5.90 -6.21 5.37
C VAL A 243 -7.42 -6.22 5.13
N GLY A 244 -8.07 -7.35 5.33
CA GLY A 244 -9.53 -7.48 5.18
C GLY A 244 -10.31 -6.63 6.20
N PRO A 245 -10.04 -6.76 7.50
CA PRO A 245 -10.69 -5.95 8.53
C PRO A 245 -10.49 -4.44 8.33
N LEU A 246 -9.32 -3.99 7.94
CA LEU A 246 -9.07 -2.55 7.73
C LEU A 246 -9.81 -1.98 6.51
N ASN A 247 -10.00 -2.76 5.45
CA ASN A 247 -10.62 -2.28 4.21
C ASN A 247 -12.13 -2.56 4.17
N VAL A 248 -12.54 -3.81 4.32
CA VAL A 248 -13.96 -4.22 4.26
C VAL A 248 -14.61 -4.11 5.63
N GLY A 249 -13.95 -4.64 6.66
CA GLY A 249 -14.47 -4.67 8.01
C GLY A 249 -14.72 -3.29 8.60
N LEU A 250 -13.80 -2.34 8.40
CA LEU A 250 -13.96 -0.96 8.88
C LEU A 250 -15.14 -0.25 8.23
N ALA A 251 -15.40 -0.48 6.93
CA ALA A 251 -16.54 0.11 6.25
C ALA A 251 -17.86 -0.44 6.79
N LEU A 252 -17.94 -1.76 7.05
CA LEU A 252 -19.08 -2.41 7.68
C LEU A 252 -19.28 -1.97 9.14
N LEU A 253 -18.20 -1.83 9.91
CA LEU A 253 -18.25 -1.30 11.27
C LEU A 253 -18.79 0.13 11.30
N ALA A 254 -18.29 0.99 10.41
CA ALA A 254 -18.72 2.38 10.32
C ALA A 254 -20.20 2.52 9.92
N ASP A 255 -20.68 1.66 9.03
CA ASP A 255 -22.10 1.60 8.66
C ASP A 255 -22.97 1.16 9.84
N GLN A 256 -22.61 0.06 10.52
CA GLN A 256 -23.32 -0.43 11.70
C GLN A 256 -23.35 0.56 12.88
N ARG A 257 -22.29 1.34 13.05
CA ARG A 257 -22.17 2.34 14.13
C ARG A 257 -22.76 3.70 13.75
N GLY A 258 -23.22 3.87 12.53
CA GLY A 258 -23.73 5.15 12.03
C GLY A 258 -22.66 6.25 11.88
N TRP A 259 -21.36 5.87 11.81
CA TRP A 259 -20.28 6.85 11.64
C TRP A 259 -20.19 7.41 10.21
N GLY A 260 -20.79 6.72 9.25
CA GLY A 260 -20.75 7.09 7.85
C GLY A 260 -19.36 6.98 7.24
N ALA A 261 -19.24 7.40 5.98
CA ALA A 261 -17.96 7.38 5.28
C ALA A 261 -16.94 8.37 5.85
N SER A 262 -17.39 9.50 6.40
CA SER A 262 -16.51 10.44 7.11
C SER A 262 -15.86 9.81 8.32
N GLY A 263 -16.57 8.94 9.04
CA GLY A 263 -16.02 8.18 10.16
C GLY A 263 -14.89 7.24 9.73
N ILE A 264 -15.04 6.55 8.57
CA ILE A 264 -13.95 5.75 7.99
C ILE A 264 -12.73 6.64 7.74
N GLY A 265 -12.95 7.81 7.12
CA GLY A 265 -11.89 8.78 6.83
C GLY A 265 -11.13 9.19 8.08
N TRP A 266 -11.82 9.53 9.18
CA TRP A 266 -11.20 9.89 10.45
C TRP A 266 -10.43 8.74 11.10
N VAL A 267 -10.98 7.51 11.10
CA VAL A 267 -10.31 6.32 11.61
C VAL A 267 -9.02 6.04 10.82
N LEU A 268 -9.09 6.09 9.48
CA LEU A 268 -7.91 5.91 8.63
C LEU A 268 -6.90 7.06 8.76
N ALA A 269 -7.35 8.29 9.02
CA ALA A 269 -6.46 9.41 9.35
C ALA A 269 -5.71 9.17 10.66
N GLY A 270 -6.42 8.71 11.70
CA GLY A 270 -5.81 8.32 12.98
C GLY A 270 -4.76 7.23 12.78
N PHE A 271 -5.09 6.18 12.01
CA PHE A 271 -4.15 5.13 11.62
C PHE A 271 -2.92 5.69 10.90
N GLY A 272 -3.12 6.53 9.89
CA GLY A 272 -2.04 7.16 9.13
C GLY A 272 -1.15 8.05 10.00
N ALA A 273 -1.73 8.84 10.91
CA ALA A 273 -1.00 9.67 11.86
C ALA A 273 -0.14 8.82 12.81
N GLY A 274 -0.68 7.70 13.30
CA GLY A 274 0.06 6.74 14.11
C GLY A 274 1.25 6.13 13.35
N ALA A 275 1.04 5.68 12.11
CA ALA A 275 2.10 5.13 11.27
C ALA A 275 3.17 6.17 10.91
N GLY A 276 2.77 7.43 10.71
CA GLY A 276 3.69 8.56 10.56
C GLY A 276 4.52 8.80 11.82
N GLY A 277 3.87 8.78 13.00
CA GLY A 277 4.53 8.90 14.29
C GLY A 277 5.56 7.78 14.53
N ALA A 278 5.25 6.53 14.14
CA ALA A 278 6.18 5.41 14.18
C ALA A 278 7.46 5.71 13.39
N SER A 279 7.30 6.27 12.21
CA SER A 279 8.42 6.60 11.33
C SER A 279 9.29 7.72 11.89
N LEU A 280 8.67 8.73 12.51
CA LEU A 280 9.39 9.79 13.22
C LEU A 280 10.16 9.22 14.42
N LEU A 281 9.52 8.37 15.23
CA LEU A 281 10.19 7.71 16.37
C LEU A 281 11.44 6.95 15.95
N LEU A 282 11.34 6.17 14.86
CA LEU A 282 12.49 5.40 14.34
C LEU A 282 13.58 6.32 13.78
N SER A 283 13.21 7.41 13.11
CA SER A 283 14.19 8.36 12.57
C SER A 283 14.97 9.12 13.66
N VAL A 284 14.32 9.39 14.79
CA VAL A 284 14.94 10.10 15.93
C VAL A 284 15.77 9.15 16.80
N LYS A 285 15.26 7.94 17.09
CA LYS A 285 15.98 6.98 17.95
C LYS A 285 17.14 6.26 17.24
N GLY A 286 17.09 6.16 15.92
CA GLY A 286 18.14 5.61 15.06
C GLY A 286 18.46 4.13 15.28
N ARG A 287 18.53 3.67 16.53
CA ARG A 287 18.86 2.27 16.92
C ARG A 287 17.70 1.64 17.67
N VAL A 288 17.33 0.44 17.24
CA VAL A 288 16.35 -0.39 17.95
C VAL A 288 17.05 -1.66 18.41
N PRO A 289 17.46 -1.75 19.69
CA PRO A 289 18.07 -2.96 20.22
C PRO A 289 17.03 -4.10 20.18
N ARG A 290 17.49 -5.32 19.87
CA ARG A 290 16.65 -6.52 19.77
C ARG A 290 15.43 -6.28 18.85
N ALA A 291 15.69 -5.78 17.64
CA ALA A 291 14.65 -5.39 16.69
C ALA A 291 13.59 -6.46 16.45
N GLY A 292 13.98 -7.73 16.44
CA GLY A 292 13.06 -8.85 16.30
C GLY A 292 12.13 -9.04 17.51
N ALA A 293 12.60 -8.81 18.72
CA ALA A 293 11.75 -8.87 19.91
C ALA A 293 10.76 -7.68 19.93
N VAL A 294 11.23 -6.48 19.61
CA VAL A 294 10.37 -5.28 19.49
C VAL A 294 9.29 -5.49 18.42
N LEU A 295 9.65 -6.10 17.27
CA LEU A 295 8.71 -6.47 16.21
C LEU A 295 7.58 -7.37 16.75
N GLY A 296 7.92 -8.43 17.46
CA GLY A 296 6.91 -9.35 18.00
C GLY A 296 5.97 -8.67 19.02
N TRP A 297 6.52 -7.84 19.92
CA TRP A 297 5.71 -7.08 20.88
C TRP A 297 4.83 -6.03 20.23
N THR A 298 5.35 -5.28 19.25
CA THR A 298 4.53 -4.27 18.53
C THR A 298 3.39 -4.91 17.75
N MET A 299 3.61 -6.09 17.15
CA MET A 299 2.55 -6.85 16.50
C MET A 299 1.48 -7.33 17.49
N THR A 300 1.89 -7.85 18.64
CA THR A 300 0.95 -8.35 19.66
C THR A 300 0.10 -7.20 20.25
N LEU A 301 0.73 -6.06 20.55
CA LEU A 301 0.02 -4.87 21.04
C LEU A 301 -0.88 -4.26 19.96
N GLY A 302 -0.42 -4.24 18.70
CA GLY A 302 -1.22 -3.83 17.55
C GLY A 302 -2.45 -4.72 17.36
N ALA A 303 -2.29 -6.02 17.53
CA ALA A 303 -3.39 -6.99 17.49
C ALA A 303 -4.45 -6.71 18.58
N ALA A 304 -4.03 -6.44 19.81
CA ALA A 304 -4.95 -6.06 20.89
C ALA A 304 -5.74 -4.78 20.54
N SER A 305 -5.06 -3.80 19.90
CA SER A 305 -5.72 -2.57 19.44
C SER A 305 -6.74 -2.83 18.32
N ILE A 306 -6.47 -3.77 17.39
CA ILE A 306 -7.42 -4.21 16.36
C ILE A 306 -8.66 -4.82 17.00
N GLY A 307 -8.49 -5.73 17.96
CA GLY A 307 -9.60 -6.33 18.70
C GLY A 307 -10.42 -5.29 19.47
N ALA A 308 -9.75 -4.33 20.12
CA ALA A 308 -10.41 -3.25 20.86
C ALA A 308 -11.32 -2.40 19.96
N LEU A 309 -10.96 -2.17 18.68
CA LEU A 309 -11.75 -1.37 17.76
C LEU A 309 -13.17 -1.90 17.57
N ALA A 310 -13.37 -3.22 17.64
CA ALA A 310 -14.68 -3.86 17.54
C ALA A 310 -15.68 -3.44 18.63
N PHE A 311 -15.17 -3.10 19.83
CA PHE A 311 -15.98 -2.83 20.99
C PHE A 311 -16.17 -1.32 21.26
N VAL A 312 -15.54 -0.45 20.46
CA VAL A 312 -15.62 1.00 20.64
C VAL A 312 -16.89 1.56 20.01
N PRO A 313 -17.79 2.21 20.80
CA PRO A 313 -19.02 2.77 20.26
C PRO A 313 -18.87 4.18 19.72
N ARG A 314 -17.87 4.96 20.19
CA ARG A 314 -17.71 6.38 19.90
C ARG A 314 -16.58 6.63 18.91
N LEU A 315 -16.86 7.42 17.87
CA LEU A 315 -15.89 7.74 16.82
C LEU A 315 -14.56 8.34 17.34
N PRO A 316 -14.53 9.32 18.29
CA PRO A 316 -13.24 9.84 18.77
C PRO A 316 -12.36 8.78 19.44
N VAL A 317 -12.96 7.82 20.15
CA VAL A 317 -12.23 6.71 20.77
C VAL A 317 -11.73 5.74 19.68
N ALA A 318 -12.53 5.48 18.65
CA ALA A 318 -12.12 4.67 17.51
C ALA A 318 -10.92 5.28 16.78
N VAL A 319 -10.89 6.61 16.60
CA VAL A 319 -9.75 7.34 16.04
C VAL A 319 -8.50 7.19 16.90
N ALA A 320 -8.62 7.29 18.22
CA ALA A 320 -7.50 7.11 19.16
C ALA A 320 -6.97 5.65 19.12
N VAL A 321 -7.87 4.66 19.06
CA VAL A 321 -7.50 3.25 18.89
C VAL A 321 -6.83 3.02 17.52
N ALA A 322 -7.35 3.62 16.45
CA ALA A 322 -6.75 3.55 15.13
C ALA A 322 -5.35 4.19 15.08
N LEU A 323 -5.12 5.27 15.82
CA LEU A 323 -3.79 5.87 15.98
C LEU A 323 -2.81 4.86 16.62
N SER A 324 -3.22 4.12 17.65
CA SER A 324 -2.37 3.09 18.26
C SER A 324 -2.14 1.90 17.29
N ILE A 325 -3.17 1.47 16.54
CA ILE A 325 -3.02 0.46 15.48
C ILE A 325 -1.97 0.92 14.46
N GLY A 326 -2.10 2.17 13.98
CA GLY A 326 -1.16 2.76 13.02
C GLY A 326 0.26 2.84 13.54
N LEU A 327 0.44 3.25 14.80
CA LEU A 327 1.74 3.33 15.47
C LEU A 327 2.42 1.95 15.50
N PHE A 328 1.73 0.92 15.97
CA PHE A 328 2.27 -0.43 16.05
C PHE A 328 2.49 -1.06 14.66
N ALA A 329 1.56 -0.88 13.72
CA ALA A 329 1.71 -1.35 12.35
C ALA A 329 2.87 -0.65 11.63
N GLY A 330 3.04 0.66 11.82
CA GLY A 330 4.14 1.43 11.26
C GLY A 330 5.51 0.98 11.81
N LEU A 331 5.61 0.75 13.13
CA LEU A 331 6.81 0.20 13.75
C LEU A 331 7.11 -1.20 13.23
N SER A 332 6.12 -2.09 13.23
CA SER A 332 6.27 -3.47 12.76
C SER A 332 6.69 -3.53 11.29
N GLY A 333 6.04 -2.75 10.42
CA GLY A 333 6.36 -2.70 9.00
C GLY A 333 7.78 -2.19 8.73
N ALA A 334 8.22 -1.15 9.45
CA ALA A 334 9.56 -0.61 9.31
C ALA A 334 10.63 -1.59 9.82
N LEU A 335 10.40 -2.24 10.97
CA LEU A 335 11.31 -3.26 11.52
C LEU A 335 11.38 -4.50 10.63
N CYS A 336 10.24 -4.98 10.12
CA CYS A 336 10.20 -6.07 9.15
C CYS A 336 11.04 -5.75 7.90
N GLY A 337 10.82 -4.58 7.30
CA GLY A 337 11.56 -4.14 6.12
C GLY A 337 13.06 -4.02 6.38
N ALA A 338 13.45 -3.47 7.55
CA ALA A 338 14.84 -3.35 7.94
C ALA A 338 15.49 -4.73 8.18
N LEU A 339 14.83 -5.64 8.88
CA LEU A 339 15.32 -7.01 9.11
C LEU A 339 15.45 -7.79 7.80
N VAL A 340 14.50 -7.64 6.86
CA VAL A 340 14.63 -8.26 5.53
C VAL A 340 15.87 -7.74 4.80
N GLN A 341 16.15 -6.45 4.87
CA GLN A 341 17.31 -5.85 4.20
C GLN A 341 18.64 -6.22 4.84
N THR A 342 18.70 -6.36 6.17
CA THR A 342 19.94 -6.67 6.89
C THR A 342 20.29 -8.16 6.87
N GLU A 343 19.28 -9.03 6.94
CA GLU A 343 19.48 -10.48 6.95
C GLU A 343 19.65 -11.08 5.54
N CYS A 344 19.31 -10.33 4.52
CA CYS A 344 19.37 -10.78 3.13
C CYS A 344 20.70 -10.42 2.49
N ASP A 345 21.28 -11.39 1.75
CA ASP A 345 22.42 -11.13 0.88
C ASP A 345 22.04 -10.00 -0.13
N PRO A 346 22.86 -8.92 -0.24
CA PRO A 346 22.59 -7.82 -1.19
C PRO A 346 22.36 -8.28 -2.63
N ALA A 347 23.04 -9.35 -3.08
CA ALA A 347 22.86 -9.92 -4.41
C ALA A 347 21.47 -10.56 -4.63
N ARG A 348 20.76 -10.91 -3.55
CA ARG A 348 19.45 -11.60 -3.57
C ARG A 348 18.31 -10.71 -3.08
N LEU A 349 18.60 -9.49 -2.66
CA LEU A 349 17.60 -8.59 -2.06
C LEU A 349 16.40 -8.36 -2.98
N GLY A 350 16.60 -8.22 -4.29
CA GLY A 350 15.50 -8.05 -5.24
C GLY A 350 14.56 -9.26 -5.30
N ARG A 351 15.10 -10.49 -5.23
CA ARG A 351 14.33 -11.74 -5.22
C ARG A 351 13.55 -11.91 -3.93
N VAL A 352 14.18 -11.63 -2.79
CA VAL A 352 13.53 -11.70 -1.47
C VAL A 352 12.43 -10.62 -1.34
N SER A 353 12.67 -9.41 -1.85
CA SER A 353 11.66 -8.35 -1.90
C SER A 353 10.45 -8.73 -2.77
N ALA A 354 10.67 -9.44 -3.89
CA ALA A 354 9.59 -9.96 -4.72
C ALA A 354 8.75 -11.00 -3.97
N VAL A 355 9.39 -11.91 -3.21
CA VAL A 355 8.69 -12.88 -2.34
C VAL A 355 7.89 -12.15 -1.25
N SER A 356 8.48 -11.17 -0.57
CA SER A 356 7.78 -10.37 0.45
C SER A 356 6.56 -9.64 -0.13
N SER A 357 6.71 -9.02 -1.31
CA SER A 357 5.59 -8.35 -1.99
C SER A 357 4.49 -9.33 -2.40
N LEU A 358 4.87 -10.53 -2.85
CA LEU A 358 3.89 -11.57 -3.17
C LEU A 358 3.14 -12.04 -1.92
N MET A 359 3.80 -12.18 -0.77
CA MET A 359 3.12 -12.53 0.48
C MET A 359 2.13 -11.44 0.89
N SER A 360 2.55 -10.18 0.90
CA SER A 360 1.68 -9.07 1.28
C SER A 360 0.51 -8.84 0.31
N LEU A 361 0.79 -8.77 -0.99
CA LEU A 361 -0.24 -8.44 -1.98
C LEU A 361 -1.05 -9.68 -2.41
N GLY A 362 -0.47 -10.88 -2.37
CA GLY A 362 -1.13 -12.12 -2.77
C GLY A 362 -2.17 -12.61 -1.77
N LEU A 363 -2.09 -12.21 -0.50
CA LEU A 363 -3.06 -12.58 0.53
C LEU A 363 -4.25 -11.63 0.62
N ALA A 364 -4.12 -10.39 0.15
CA ALA A 364 -5.22 -9.43 0.15
C ALA A 364 -6.47 -9.94 -0.59
N PRO A 365 -6.37 -10.55 -1.80
CA PRO A 365 -7.50 -11.14 -2.50
C PRO A 365 -8.27 -12.18 -1.71
N LEU A 366 -7.60 -12.93 -0.84
CA LEU A 366 -8.21 -13.92 0.05
C LEU A 366 -8.80 -13.28 1.30
N SER A 367 -8.11 -12.30 1.88
CA SER A 367 -8.53 -11.63 3.10
C SER A 367 -9.87 -10.88 2.94
N PHE A 368 -10.11 -10.24 1.78
CA PHE A 368 -11.32 -9.46 1.56
C PHE A 368 -12.62 -10.30 1.57
N PRO A 369 -12.76 -11.34 0.73
CA PRO A 369 -13.98 -12.14 0.72
C PRO A 369 -14.13 -12.95 2.00
N LEU A 370 -13.05 -13.44 2.60
CA LEU A 370 -13.11 -14.13 3.90
C LEU A 370 -13.66 -13.21 4.99
N THR A 371 -13.17 -11.96 5.05
CA THR A 371 -13.67 -10.97 6.03
C THR A 371 -15.14 -10.64 5.76
N GLY A 372 -15.52 -10.38 4.50
CA GLY A 372 -16.91 -10.07 4.15
C GLY A 372 -17.86 -11.20 4.47
N ALA A 373 -17.54 -12.44 4.07
CA ALA A 373 -18.34 -13.62 4.36
C ALA A 373 -18.44 -13.89 5.87
N ALA A 374 -17.33 -13.82 6.59
CA ALA A 374 -17.29 -14.02 8.04
C ALA A 374 -18.14 -12.97 8.78
N ILE A 375 -18.10 -11.71 8.36
CA ILE A 375 -18.94 -10.65 8.95
C ILE A 375 -20.42 -10.90 8.66
N GLY A 376 -20.74 -11.38 7.46
CA GLY A 376 -22.13 -11.75 7.12
C GLY A 376 -22.68 -12.87 7.98
N LEU A 377 -21.84 -13.82 8.42
CA LEU A 377 -22.23 -14.97 9.24
C LEU A 377 -22.21 -14.67 10.75
N TRP A 378 -21.20 -13.98 11.23
CA TRP A 378 -20.92 -13.84 12.67
C TRP A 378 -20.97 -12.39 13.17
N GLY A 379 -21.10 -11.42 12.27
CA GLY A 379 -21.05 -10.00 12.61
C GLY A 379 -19.63 -9.44 12.73
N VAL A 380 -19.54 -8.12 12.85
CA VAL A 380 -18.26 -7.39 12.85
C VAL A 380 -17.41 -7.69 14.09
N GLY A 381 -18.01 -7.73 15.29
CA GLY A 381 -17.30 -7.94 16.55
C GLY A 381 -16.45 -9.20 16.59
N PRO A 382 -17.04 -10.40 16.42
CA PRO A 382 -16.31 -11.66 16.39
C PRO A 382 -15.21 -11.70 15.34
N VAL A 383 -15.45 -11.14 14.13
CA VAL A 383 -14.46 -11.15 13.05
C VAL A 383 -13.25 -10.30 13.39
N PHE A 384 -13.44 -9.10 13.94
CA PHE A 384 -12.29 -8.28 14.41
C PHE A 384 -11.53 -8.96 15.55
N THR A 385 -12.21 -9.67 16.45
CA THR A 385 -11.57 -10.43 17.54
C THR A 385 -10.74 -11.59 16.99
N VAL A 386 -11.28 -12.36 16.03
CA VAL A 386 -10.52 -13.45 15.37
C VAL A 386 -9.34 -12.89 14.60
N SER A 387 -9.52 -11.81 13.86
CA SER A 387 -8.45 -11.11 13.13
C SER A 387 -7.34 -10.63 14.05
N ALA A 388 -7.70 -10.06 15.21
CA ALA A 388 -6.76 -9.72 16.27
C ALA A 388 -6.01 -10.96 16.77
N GLY A 389 -6.70 -12.08 16.95
CA GLY A 389 -6.10 -13.37 17.32
C GLY A 389 -5.05 -13.83 16.30
N VAL A 390 -5.36 -13.76 15.01
CA VAL A 390 -4.43 -14.11 13.92
C VAL A 390 -3.19 -13.19 13.94
N CYS A 391 -3.37 -11.88 14.09
CA CYS A 391 -2.26 -10.95 14.20
C CYS A 391 -1.42 -11.18 15.48
N ALA A 392 -2.08 -11.50 16.60
CA ALA A 392 -1.38 -11.83 17.86
C ALA A 392 -0.56 -13.11 17.72
N LEU A 393 -1.10 -14.15 17.05
CA LEU A 393 -0.37 -15.37 16.73
C LEU A 393 0.87 -15.10 15.90
N ALA A 394 0.78 -14.18 14.90
CA ALA A 394 1.96 -13.77 14.13
C ALA A 394 3.04 -13.14 15.01
N GLY A 395 2.66 -12.22 15.92
CA GLY A 395 3.58 -11.59 16.88
C GLY A 395 4.20 -12.60 17.84
N MET A 396 3.38 -13.48 18.43
CA MET A 396 3.84 -14.53 19.34
C MET A 396 4.74 -15.56 18.64
N TYR A 397 4.43 -15.94 17.41
CA TYR A 397 5.30 -16.79 16.61
C TYR A 397 6.67 -16.16 16.38
N GLY A 398 6.71 -14.86 16.03
CA GLY A 398 7.96 -14.10 15.91
C GLY A 398 8.78 -14.09 17.21
N LEU A 399 8.13 -13.99 18.38
CA LEU A 399 8.78 -14.06 19.70
C LEU A 399 9.25 -15.48 20.05
N ALA A 400 8.50 -16.50 19.66
CA ALA A 400 8.83 -17.91 19.93
C ALA A 400 10.03 -18.39 19.10
N VAL A 401 10.16 -17.91 17.85
CA VAL A 401 11.30 -18.24 17.00
C VAL A 401 12.55 -17.49 17.45
N GLY A 402 13.45 -18.18 18.11
CA GLY A 402 14.66 -17.59 18.72
C GLY A 402 15.54 -16.84 17.71
N ALA A 403 15.60 -17.28 16.45
CA ALA A 403 16.35 -16.61 15.39
C ALA A 403 15.75 -15.23 15.07
N VAL A 404 14.41 -15.11 14.95
CA VAL A 404 13.73 -13.84 14.72
C VAL A 404 13.86 -12.95 15.95
N ARG A 405 13.57 -13.47 17.15
CA ARG A 405 13.60 -12.70 18.39
C ARG A 405 14.95 -12.05 18.66
N ARG A 406 16.06 -12.73 18.30
CA ARG A 406 17.43 -12.26 18.52
C ARG A 406 17.98 -11.46 17.35
N ALA A 407 17.23 -11.32 16.26
CA ALA A 407 17.67 -10.54 15.11
C ALA A 407 17.84 -9.07 15.51
N GLU A 408 18.99 -8.50 15.14
CA GLU A 408 19.39 -7.12 15.46
C GLU A 408 19.63 -6.33 14.18
N LEU A 409 19.41 -5.04 14.25
CA LEU A 409 19.80 -4.14 13.18
C LEU A 409 21.25 -3.71 13.40
N PRO A 410 22.09 -3.67 12.33
CA PRO A 410 23.44 -3.17 12.43
C PRO A 410 23.46 -1.76 12.98
N GLY A 411 24.45 -1.48 13.85
CA GLY A 411 24.62 -0.21 14.51
C GLY A 411 25.14 0.90 13.62
#